data_c460879afa3f56a19017845468ecf04c
#
_entry.id   c460879afa3f56a19017845468ecf04c
#
_cell.length_a   1.000
_cell.length_b   1.000
_cell.length_c   1.000
_cell.angle_alpha   90.00
_cell.angle_beta   90.00
_cell.angle_gamma   90.00
#
_symmetry.space_group_name_H-M   'P 1'
#
loop_
_entity.id
_entity.type
_entity.pdbx_description
1 polymer ?
#
loop_
_entity_poly.entity_id
_entity_poly.type
_entity_poly.pdbx_seq_one_letter_code
_entity_poly.pdbx_strand_id
1 'polypeptide(L)'
;MNEINNILPKYSDAEIERFDSEDKFMDAYVELLKQTIELIYRVVGLRYCDPEGVPKKIDKEEAVVGGNLIRLIKLNTSFLQNICEGKLEICYIINRCIAETAINTKFLLIEGEERVKRNYIKNSLITEKELWETIITNVKDRSGDVLPIEERMQRSIQNSFDKSDFDLGEVKRSSKWKSIKDRANLVAGEMFYSVFYGISSHSIHGNWQDILLNNLKKIEDGFELNLQWNRPRPQIIDGAIILNLDIVKIFCERELQNDTTASLIIEKCKTLNDYHADLTQNHEKWMLK
;
A
#
# COMPACT_ATOMS: atom_id res chain seq x y z
N MET A 1 6.17 17.35 19.61
CA MET A 1 5.59 16.55 20.71
C MET A 1 4.10 16.77 20.91
N ASN A 2 3.56 17.99 20.97
CA ASN A 2 2.13 18.21 21.22
C ASN A 2 1.19 17.55 20.18
N GLU A 3 1.58 17.46 18.93
CA GLU A 3 0.70 16.93 17.86
C GLU A 3 0.58 15.39 17.86
N ILE A 4 1.60 14.66 18.31
CA ILE A 4 1.52 13.18 18.45
C ILE A 4 0.59 12.79 19.61
N ASN A 5 0.53 13.62 20.66
CA ASN A 5 -0.39 13.39 21.77
C ASN A 5 -1.86 13.50 21.36
N ASN A 6 -2.17 14.23 20.29
CA ASN A 6 -3.52 14.38 19.75
C ASN A 6 -3.99 13.18 18.91
N ILE A 7 -3.12 12.20 18.62
CA ILE A 7 -3.50 10.96 17.97
C ILE A 7 -4.15 10.07 19.04
N LEU A 8 -5.46 10.06 19.08
CA LEU A 8 -6.28 9.34 20.06
C LEU A 8 -7.52 8.74 19.38
N PRO A 9 -8.02 7.59 19.86
CA PRO A 9 -9.31 7.08 19.41
C PRO A 9 -10.41 8.13 19.51
N LYS A 10 -11.26 8.22 18.48
CA LYS A 10 -12.38 9.18 18.44
C LYS A 10 -13.48 8.82 19.42
N TYR A 11 -13.73 7.55 19.61
CA TYR A 11 -14.78 7.01 20.46
C TYR A 11 -14.17 6.17 21.59
N SER A 12 -14.76 6.23 22.77
CA SER A 12 -14.45 5.33 23.88
C SER A 12 -15.10 3.96 23.68
N ASP A 13 -14.61 2.94 24.40
CA ASP A 13 -15.16 1.58 24.36
C ASP A 13 -16.65 1.56 24.69
N ALA A 14 -17.08 2.35 25.69
CA ALA A 14 -18.48 2.47 26.09
C ALA A 14 -19.38 3.12 25.02
N GLU A 15 -18.82 3.94 24.13
CA GLU A 15 -19.53 4.50 22.97
C GLU A 15 -19.62 3.47 21.86
N ILE A 16 -18.54 2.72 21.57
CA ILE A 16 -18.51 1.67 20.55
C ILE A 16 -19.53 0.56 20.87
N GLU A 17 -19.63 0.13 22.13
CA GLU A 17 -20.61 -0.87 22.56
C GLU A 17 -22.07 -0.47 22.29
N ARG A 18 -22.34 0.84 22.17
CA ARG A 18 -23.67 1.42 21.90
C ARG A 18 -23.92 1.70 20.42
N PHE A 19 -22.99 1.37 19.53
CA PHE A 19 -23.22 1.57 18.11
C PHE A 19 -24.37 0.68 17.63
N ASP A 20 -25.32 1.31 16.95
CA ASP A 20 -26.60 0.72 16.50
C ASP A 20 -26.70 0.64 14.97
N SER A 21 -25.69 1.12 14.25
CA SER A 21 -25.67 1.13 12.78
C SER A 21 -24.26 0.89 12.23
N GLU A 22 -24.16 0.29 11.06
CA GLU A 22 -22.89 0.07 10.37
C GLU A 22 -22.18 1.39 10.01
N ASP A 23 -22.96 2.46 9.78
CA ASP A 23 -22.41 3.80 9.50
C ASP A 23 -21.58 4.36 10.67
N LYS A 24 -21.96 4.07 11.94
CA LYS A 24 -21.16 4.47 13.11
C LYS A 24 -19.85 3.71 13.19
N PHE A 25 -19.87 2.41 12.90
CA PHE A 25 -18.63 1.62 12.77
C PHE A 25 -17.76 2.14 11.64
N MET A 26 -18.34 2.41 10.47
CA MET A 26 -17.61 2.98 9.34
C MET A 26 -16.94 4.30 9.70
N ASP A 27 -17.63 5.20 10.40
CA ASP A 27 -17.07 6.48 10.85
C ASP A 27 -15.87 6.28 11.80
N ALA A 28 -15.97 5.34 12.74
CA ALA A 28 -14.86 4.99 13.64
C ALA A 28 -13.64 4.41 12.88
N TYR A 29 -13.88 3.52 11.92
CA TYR A 29 -12.81 2.96 11.08
C TYR A 29 -12.14 4.01 10.18
N VAL A 30 -12.92 4.91 9.60
CA VAL A 30 -12.43 6.03 8.80
C VAL A 30 -11.53 6.95 9.63
N GLU A 31 -11.94 7.30 10.85
CA GLU A 31 -11.12 8.11 11.74
C GLU A 31 -9.84 7.39 12.19
N LEU A 32 -9.93 6.09 12.47
CA LEU A 32 -8.76 5.29 12.80
C LEU A 32 -7.77 5.21 11.61
N LEU A 33 -8.26 5.00 10.38
CA LEU A 33 -7.42 5.02 9.18
C LEU A 33 -6.70 6.36 9.01
N LYS A 34 -7.39 7.49 9.23
CA LYS A 34 -6.77 8.84 9.19
C LYS A 34 -5.60 8.94 10.16
N GLN A 35 -5.77 8.42 11.38
CA GLN A 35 -4.73 8.44 12.39
C GLN A 35 -3.53 7.57 12.00
N THR A 36 -3.76 6.41 11.39
CA THR A 36 -2.64 5.58 10.90
C THR A 36 -1.88 6.24 9.75
N ILE A 37 -2.56 6.94 8.86
CA ILE A 37 -1.93 7.75 7.80
C ILE A 37 -1.08 8.87 8.42
N GLU A 38 -1.61 9.56 9.42
CA GLU A 38 -0.88 10.62 10.14
C GLU A 38 0.39 10.07 10.79
N LEU A 39 0.36 8.87 11.38
CA LEU A 39 1.57 8.23 11.92
C LEU A 39 2.62 7.97 10.84
N ILE A 40 2.23 7.55 9.64
CA ILE A 40 3.18 7.39 8.53
C ILE A 40 3.81 8.75 8.16
N TYR A 41 3.00 9.83 8.08
CA TYR A 41 3.53 11.17 7.85
C TYR A 41 4.55 11.59 8.91
N ARG A 42 4.28 11.28 10.19
CA ARG A 42 5.19 11.64 11.30
C ARG A 42 6.53 10.93 11.20
N VAL A 43 6.55 9.63 10.95
CA VAL A 43 7.82 8.89 10.81
C VAL A 43 8.60 9.32 9.58
N VAL A 44 7.92 9.65 8.48
CA VAL A 44 8.55 10.23 7.29
C VAL A 44 9.18 11.59 7.60
N GLY A 45 8.43 12.48 8.28
CA GLY A 45 8.95 13.79 8.68
C GLY A 45 10.15 13.67 9.60
N LEU A 46 10.11 12.83 10.62
CA LEU A 46 11.22 12.63 11.56
C LEU A 46 12.50 12.14 10.87
N ARG A 47 12.38 11.23 9.93
CA ARG A 47 13.56 10.63 9.26
C ARG A 47 14.08 11.50 8.13
N TYR A 48 13.19 11.99 7.28
CA TYR A 48 13.53 12.53 5.97
C TYR A 48 13.39 14.05 5.84
N CYS A 49 12.96 14.76 6.89
CA CYS A 49 12.94 16.22 6.92
C CYS A 49 13.84 16.76 8.04
N ASP A 50 14.28 18.00 7.88
CA ASP A 50 14.94 18.77 8.94
C ASP A 50 13.90 19.30 9.95
N PRO A 51 14.31 19.95 11.05
CA PRO A 51 13.41 20.52 12.04
C PRO A 51 12.42 21.57 11.48
N GLU A 52 12.77 22.21 10.39
CA GLU A 52 11.94 23.18 9.67
C GLU A 52 10.94 22.52 8.70
N GLY A 53 11.01 21.18 8.56
CA GLY A 53 10.14 20.41 7.68
C GLY A 53 10.59 20.36 6.21
N VAL A 54 11.82 20.81 5.92
CA VAL A 54 12.38 20.76 4.56
C VAL A 54 12.96 19.36 4.30
N PRO A 55 12.63 18.74 3.13
CA PRO A 55 13.16 17.41 2.79
C PRO A 55 14.69 17.38 2.73
N LYS A 56 15.31 16.41 3.42
CA LYS A 56 16.73 16.13 3.36
C LYS A 56 17.11 15.43 2.07
N LYS A 57 18.33 15.63 1.60
CA LYS A 57 18.92 14.78 0.57
C LYS A 57 19.24 13.41 1.18
N ILE A 58 18.76 12.37 0.55
CA ILE A 58 18.93 10.96 0.94
C ILE A 58 19.64 10.18 -0.16
N ASP A 59 20.27 9.08 0.19
CA ASP A 59 20.86 8.17 -0.79
C ASP A 59 19.80 7.28 -1.46
N LYS A 60 20.23 6.49 -2.43
CA LYS A 60 19.35 5.63 -3.23
C LYS A 60 18.71 4.52 -2.40
N GLU A 61 19.45 3.93 -1.49
CA GLU A 61 19.01 2.85 -0.61
C GLU A 61 17.97 3.34 0.42
N GLU A 62 18.16 4.54 0.98
CA GLU A 62 17.15 5.21 1.82
C GLU A 62 15.93 5.61 1.00
N ALA A 63 16.11 6.07 -0.24
CA ALA A 63 15.01 6.47 -1.13
C ALA A 63 14.05 5.32 -1.44
N VAL A 64 14.51 4.07 -1.44
CA VAL A 64 13.65 2.89 -1.65
C VAL A 64 12.59 2.77 -0.55
N VAL A 65 12.97 2.90 0.71
CA VAL A 65 12.03 2.81 1.84
C VAL A 65 11.19 4.09 1.93
N GLY A 66 11.83 5.27 1.89
CA GLY A 66 11.14 6.56 1.93
C GLY A 66 10.09 6.71 0.82
N GLY A 67 10.47 6.33 -0.42
CA GLY A 67 9.56 6.34 -1.57
C GLY A 67 8.35 5.42 -1.39
N ASN A 68 8.54 4.23 -0.83
CA ASN A 68 7.43 3.31 -0.52
C ASN A 68 6.51 3.87 0.58
N LEU A 69 7.04 4.53 1.62
CA LEU A 69 6.23 5.20 2.65
C LEU A 69 5.38 6.34 2.04
N ILE A 70 5.98 7.18 1.19
CA ILE A 70 5.22 8.22 0.47
C ILE A 70 4.15 7.59 -0.44
N ARG A 71 4.44 6.48 -1.11
CA ARG A 71 3.46 5.74 -1.90
C ARG A 71 2.31 5.23 -1.04
N LEU A 72 2.58 4.68 0.15
CA LEU A 72 1.56 4.25 1.11
C LEU A 72 0.66 5.40 1.54
N ILE A 73 1.22 6.56 1.87
CA ILE A 73 0.45 7.76 2.21
C ILE A 73 -0.53 8.11 1.07
N LYS A 74 -0.03 8.20 -0.17
CA LYS A 74 -0.86 8.55 -1.34
C LYS A 74 -1.95 7.53 -1.61
N LEU A 75 -1.63 6.23 -1.52
CA LEU A 75 -2.59 5.15 -1.72
C LEU A 75 -3.66 5.14 -0.63
N ASN A 76 -3.27 5.25 0.66
CA ASN A 76 -4.21 5.30 1.77
C ASN A 76 -5.12 6.54 1.71
N THR A 77 -4.59 7.70 1.29
CA THR A 77 -5.40 8.92 1.09
C THR A 77 -6.42 8.73 -0.02
N SER A 78 -6.02 8.13 -1.16
CA SER A 78 -6.94 7.82 -2.25
C SER A 78 -7.96 6.75 -1.85
N PHE A 79 -7.55 5.75 -1.08
CA PHE A 79 -8.43 4.71 -0.53
C PHE A 79 -9.51 5.33 0.36
N LEU A 80 -9.11 6.17 1.32
CA LEU A 80 -10.01 6.89 2.22
C LEU A 80 -11.02 7.74 1.43
N GLN A 81 -10.58 8.46 0.39
CA GLN A 81 -11.48 9.25 -0.44
C GLN A 81 -12.53 8.36 -1.12
N ASN A 82 -12.14 7.23 -1.72
CA ASN A 82 -13.07 6.34 -2.40
C ASN A 82 -14.02 5.61 -1.42
N ILE A 83 -13.60 5.35 -0.17
CA ILE A 83 -14.49 4.89 0.89
C ILE A 83 -15.57 5.93 1.16
N CYS A 84 -15.20 7.19 1.38
CA CYS A 84 -16.16 8.28 1.64
C CYS A 84 -17.09 8.55 0.45
N GLU A 85 -16.64 8.31 -0.78
CA GLU A 85 -17.43 8.41 -2.01
C GLU A 85 -18.28 7.16 -2.30
N GLY A 86 -18.17 6.09 -1.49
CA GLY A 86 -18.95 4.87 -1.62
C GLY A 86 -18.59 4.00 -2.82
N LYS A 87 -17.31 3.96 -3.26
CA LYS A 87 -16.84 3.28 -4.47
C LYS A 87 -16.07 2.00 -4.15
N LEU A 88 -16.81 0.93 -3.78
CA LEU A 88 -16.24 -0.34 -3.29
C LEU A 88 -15.23 -0.96 -4.27
N GLU A 89 -15.54 -1.02 -5.56
CA GLU A 89 -14.70 -1.67 -6.57
C GLU A 89 -13.32 -0.98 -6.68
N ILE A 90 -13.32 0.35 -6.65
CA ILE A 90 -12.08 1.13 -6.65
C ILE A 90 -11.31 0.92 -5.34
N CYS A 91 -12.03 0.79 -4.21
CA CYS A 91 -11.41 0.47 -2.93
C CYS A 91 -10.64 -0.85 -2.96
N TYR A 92 -11.16 -1.91 -3.60
CA TYR A 92 -10.45 -3.19 -3.74
C TYR A 92 -9.16 -3.06 -4.55
N ILE A 93 -9.21 -2.31 -5.67
CA ILE A 93 -8.03 -2.07 -6.52
C ILE A 93 -6.93 -1.34 -5.73
N ILE A 94 -7.31 -0.28 -5.02
CA ILE A 94 -6.36 0.51 -4.22
C ILE A 94 -5.83 -0.32 -3.04
N ASN A 95 -6.69 -1.07 -2.35
CA ASN A 95 -6.32 -1.92 -1.22
C ASN A 95 -5.28 -2.97 -1.62
N ARG A 96 -5.39 -3.54 -2.83
CA ARG A 96 -4.36 -4.42 -3.39
C ARG A 96 -3.02 -3.71 -3.55
N CYS A 97 -3.03 -2.46 -4.05
CA CYS A 97 -1.81 -1.67 -4.19
C CYS A 97 -1.21 -1.31 -2.82
N ILE A 98 -2.05 -1.01 -1.81
CA ILE A 98 -1.62 -0.80 -0.42
C ILE A 98 -0.95 -2.06 0.12
N ALA A 99 -1.60 -3.22 0.01
CA ALA A 99 -1.07 -4.50 0.51
C ALA A 99 0.29 -4.83 -0.12
N GLU A 100 0.44 -4.69 -1.44
CA GLU A 100 1.70 -4.97 -2.12
C GLU A 100 2.81 -3.99 -1.70
N THR A 101 2.49 -2.69 -1.61
CA THR A 101 3.45 -1.68 -1.17
C THR A 101 3.87 -1.92 0.29
N ALA A 102 2.92 -2.28 1.16
CA ALA A 102 3.18 -2.59 2.55
C ALA A 102 4.05 -3.82 2.73
N ILE A 103 3.77 -4.91 2.00
CA ILE A 103 4.60 -6.12 2.01
C ILE A 103 6.03 -5.79 1.57
N ASN A 104 6.19 -5.01 0.50
CA ASN A 104 7.50 -4.58 0.01
C ASN A 104 8.24 -3.75 1.05
N THR A 105 7.58 -2.75 1.63
CA THR A 105 8.16 -1.87 2.64
C THR A 105 8.62 -2.65 3.87
N LYS A 106 7.74 -3.52 4.39
CA LYS A 106 8.05 -4.35 5.56
C LYS A 106 9.20 -5.31 5.28
N PHE A 107 9.21 -5.96 4.12
CA PHE A 107 10.29 -6.86 3.71
C PHE A 107 11.64 -6.11 3.61
N LEU A 108 11.66 -4.93 3.01
CA LEU A 108 12.85 -4.09 2.91
C LEU A 108 13.36 -3.60 4.27
N LEU A 109 12.47 -3.30 5.21
CA LEU A 109 12.83 -2.91 6.59
C LEU A 109 13.38 -4.09 7.40
N ILE A 110 12.79 -5.29 7.26
CA ILE A 110 13.19 -6.48 8.02
C ILE A 110 14.53 -7.01 7.51
N GLU A 111 14.68 -7.20 6.21
CA GLU A 111 15.93 -7.68 5.59
C GLU A 111 17.05 -6.65 5.70
N GLY A 112 16.73 -5.33 5.63
CA GLY A 112 17.60 -4.18 5.94
C GLY A 112 18.85 -4.03 5.09
N GLU A 113 19.37 -5.08 4.46
CA GLU A 113 20.62 -5.09 3.71
C GLU A 113 20.55 -4.22 2.45
N GLU A 114 21.60 -3.42 2.19
CA GLU A 114 21.78 -2.64 0.97
C GLU A 114 21.57 -3.49 -0.29
N ARG A 115 22.12 -4.72 -0.29
CA ARG A 115 21.97 -5.67 -1.39
C ARG A 115 20.49 -5.98 -1.71
N VAL A 116 19.63 -6.07 -0.70
CA VAL A 116 18.20 -6.35 -0.89
C VAL A 116 17.50 -5.14 -1.52
N LYS A 117 17.82 -3.94 -1.05
CA LYS A 117 17.32 -2.67 -1.62
C LYS A 117 17.75 -2.50 -3.09
N ARG A 118 19.02 -2.78 -3.41
CA ARG A 118 19.53 -2.79 -4.80
C ARG A 118 18.83 -3.84 -5.67
N ASN A 119 18.53 -5.04 -5.14
CA ASN A 119 17.79 -6.06 -5.88
C ASN A 119 16.33 -5.63 -6.14
N TYR A 120 15.69 -4.90 -5.23
CA TYR A 120 14.38 -4.30 -5.46
C TYR A 120 14.39 -3.34 -6.66
N ILE A 121 15.38 -2.43 -6.72
CA ILE A 121 15.54 -1.50 -7.85
C ILE A 121 15.80 -2.26 -9.15
N LYS A 122 16.78 -3.18 -9.16
CA LYS A 122 17.09 -3.98 -10.37
C LYS A 122 15.87 -4.76 -10.86
N ASN A 123 15.10 -5.35 -9.96
CA ASN A 123 13.89 -6.10 -10.35
C ASN A 123 12.84 -5.20 -11.01
N SER A 124 12.68 -3.96 -10.56
CA SER A 124 11.74 -3.01 -11.16
C SER A 124 12.18 -2.55 -12.56
N LEU A 125 13.48 -2.57 -12.85
CA LEU A 125 14.04 -2.21 -14.18
C LEU A 125 13.99 -3.34 -15.21
N ILE A 126 13.60 -4.56 -14.83
CA ILE A 126 13.56 -5.69 -15.77
C ILE A 126 12.55 -5.43 -16.89
N THR A 127 11.35 -4.96 -16.55
CA THR A 127 10.30 -4.67 -17.54
C THR A 127 10.71 -3.55 -18.48
N GLU A 128 11.38 -2.51 -17.97
CA GLU A 128 11.93 -1.43 -18.78
C GLU A 128 12.98 -1.96 -19.77
N LYS A 129 13.86 -2.85 -19.33
CA LYS A 129 14.84 -3.49 -20.19
C LYS A 129 14.19 -4.36 -21.27
N GLU A 130 13.21 -5.19 -20.92
CA GLU A 130 12.48 -6.03 -21.86
C GLU A 130 11.78 -5.20 -22.94
N LEU A 131 11.20 -4.05 -22.55
CA LEU A 131 10.62 -3.11 -23.48
C LEU A 131 11.68 -2.49 -24.41
N TRP A 132 12.84 -2.10 -23.86
CA TRP A 132 13.98 -1.63 -24.66
C TRP A 132 14.40 -2.64 -25.71
N GLU A 133 14.61 -3.91 -25.30
CA GLU A 133 15.00 -5.00 -26.20
C GLU A 133 13.95 -5.25 -27.30
N THR A 134 12.65 -5.14 -26.94
CA THR A 134 11.55 -5.25 -27.90
C THR A 134 11.59 -4.12 -28.94
N ILE A 135 11.80 -2.87 -28.49
CA ILE A 135 11.92 -1.72 -29.41
C ILE A 135 13.10 -1.93 -30.37
N ILE A 136 14.27 -2.32 -29.87
CA ILE A 136 15.45 -2.57 -30.71
C ILE A 136 15.16 -3.64 -31.77
N THR A 137 14.46 -4.71 -31.38
CA THR A 137 14.07 -5.79 -32.33
C THR A 137 13.12 -5.25 -33.40
N ASN A 138 12.08 -4.49 -33.02
CA ASN A 138 11.12 -3.92 -33.95
C ASN A 138 11.76 -2.94 -34.94
N VAL A 139 12.69 -2.10 -34.47
CA VAL A 139 13.44 -1.17 -35.32
C VAL A 139 14.31 -1.95 -36.32
N LYS A 140 14.96 -3.01 -35.87
CA LYS A 140 15.78 -3.86 -36.77
C LYS A 140 14.93 -4.53 -37.86
N ASP A 141 13.75 -5.04 -37.50
CA ASP A 141 12.83 -5.70 -38.44
C ASP A 141 12.28 -4.71 -39.48
N ARG A 142 12.23 -3.41 -39.16
CA ARG A 142 11.92 -2.31 -40.10
C ARG A 142 13.16 -1.71 -40.78
N SER A 143 14.26 -2.43 -40.87
CA SER A 143 15.50 -1.98 -41.52
C SER A 143 16.09 -0.67 -40.92
N GLY A 144 15.87 -0.42 -39.63
CA GLY A 144 16.41 0.72 -38.92
C GLY A 144 15.47 1.94 -38.84
N ASP A 145 14.25 1.84 -39.36
CA ASP A 145 13.25 2.91 -39.24
C ASP A 145 12.69 3.00 -37.81
N VAL A 146 12.99 4.11 -37.11
CA VAL A 146 12.61 4.36 -35.73
C VAL A 146 11.36 5.26 -35.71
N LEU A 147 10.30 4.77 -35.08
CA LEU A 147 9.09 5.54 -34.91
C LEU A 147 9.25 6.62 -33.82
N PRO A 148 8.62 7.81 -33.95
CA PRO A 148 8.70 8.88 -32.93
C PRO A 148 8.26 8.43 -31.52
N ILE A 149 7.35 7.46 -31.43
CA ILE A 149 6.93 6.89 -30.14
C ILE A 149 8.05 6.06 -29.52
N GLU A 150 8.75 5.25 -30.31
CA GLU A 150 9.86 4.39 -29.84
C GLU A 150 11.04 5.24 -29.36
N GLU A 151 11.36 6.33 -30.07
CA GLU A 151 12.39 7.27 -29.64
C GLU A 151 12.07 7.90 -28.27
N ARG A 152 10.79 8.28 -28.05
CA ARG A 152 10.34 8.78 -26.73
C ARG A 152 10.42 7.71 -25.66
N MET A 153 10.02 6.48 -25.96
CA MET A 153 10.10 5.34 -25.04
C MET A 153 11.55 5.03 -24.67
N GLN A 154 12.46 4.96 -25.65
CA GLN A 154 13.89 4.75 -25.40
C GLN A 154 14.46 5.82 -24.48
N ARG A 155 14.16 7.11 -24.74
CA ARG A 155 14.59 8.21 -23.85
C ARG A 155 14.06 8.06 -22.44
N SER A 156 12.79 7.65 -22.28
CA SER A 156 12.17 7.43 -20.97
C SER A 156 12.85 6.29 -20.22
N ILE A 157 13.10 5.16 -20.91
CA ILE A 157 13.78 4.01 -20.34
C ILE A 157 15.22 4.39 -19.93
N GLN A 158 15.97 5.05 -20.81
CA GLN A 158 17.33 5.49 -20.50
C GLN A 158 17.35 6.39 -19.25
N ASN A 159 16.45 7.38 -19.17
CA ASN A 159 16.30 8.21 -17.98
C ASN A 159 16.03 7.41 -16.70
N SER A 160 15.26 6.32 -16.78
CA SER A 160 14.98 5.45 -15.62
C SER A 160 16.25 4.72 -15.16
N PHE A 161 17.05 4.24 -16.10
CA PHE A 161 18.34 3.61 -15.80
C PHE A 161 19.34 4.60 -15.22
N ASP A 162 19.51 5.78 -15.85
CA ASP A 162 20.44 6.83 -15.41
C ASP A 162 20.11 7.29 -13.98
N LYS A 163 18.83 7.56 -13.69
CA LYS A 163 18.36 7.95 -12.35
C LYS A 163 18.52 6.86 -11.28
N SER A 164 18.62 5.61 -11.72
CA SER A 164 18.80 4.45 -10.84
C SER A 164 20.27 4.05 -10.69
N ASP A 165 21.20 4.70 -11.39
CA ASP A 165 22.64 4.37 -11.47
C ASP A 165 22.89 2.90 -11.80
N PHE A 166 22.18 2.38 -12.82
CA PHE A 166 22.38 1.04 -13.36
C PHE A 166 22.49 1.07 -14.88
N ASP A 167 23.38 0.25 -15.40
CA ASP A 167 23.46 0.02 -16.84
C ASP A 167 22.47 -1.08 -17.28
N LEU A 168 21.98 -0.99 -18.52
CA LEU A 168 21.12 -2.02 -19.13
C LEU A 168 21.74 -3.42 -19.02
N GLY A 169 23.08 -3.55 -19.15
CA GLY A 169 23.80 -4.81 -19.03
C GLY A 169 23.80 -5.42 -17.62
N GLU A 170 23.70 -4.59 -16.59
CA GLU A 170 23.71 -5.02 -15.19
C GLU A 170 22.39 -5.61 -14.73
N VAL A 171 21.29 -5.21 -15.38
CA VAL A 171 19.95 -5.69 -15.04
C VAL A 171 19.71 -7.01 -15.78
N LYS A 172 19.64 -8.09 -15.00
CA LYS A 172 19.34 -9.44 -15.51
C LYS A 172 18.16 -9.99 -14.73
N ARG A 173 17.31 -10.80 -15.36
CA ARG A 173 16.33 -11.60 -14.64
C ARG A 173 17.05 -12.38 -13.55
N SER A 174 16.83 -11.98 -12.32
CA SER A 174 17.47 -12.55 -11.15
C SER A 174 16.40 -13.19 -10.26
N SER A 175 16.60 -14.47 -9.94
CA SER A 175 15.79 -15.17 -8.93
C SER A 175 15.97 -14.66 -7.49
N LYS A 176 16.78 -13.62 -7.30
CA LYS A 176 17.12 -13.08 -5.97
C LYS A 176 16.05 -12.17 -5.38
N TRP A 177 15.15 -11.61 -6.19
CA TRP A 177 13.97 -10.91 -5.70
C TRP A 177 12.83 -11.91 -5.58
N LYS A 178 12.44 -12.22 -4.34
CA LYS A 178 11.40 -13.20 -4.03
C LYS A 178 10.05 -12.79 -4.63
N SER A 179 9.18 -13.75 -4.92
CA SER A 179 7.81 -13.47 -5.35
C SER A 179 7.05 -12.68 -4.27
N ILE A 180 5.98 -11.99 -4.65
CA ILE A 180 5.14 -11.28 -3.66
C ILE A 180 4.58 -12.23 -2.61
N LYS A 181 4.23 -13.46 -2.99
CA LYS A 181 3.76 -14.51 -2.08
C LYS A 181 4.83 -14.88 -1.06
N ASP A 182 6.07 -15.11 -1.51
CA ASP A 182 7.16 -15.47 -0.61
C ASP A 182 7.51 -14.35 0.35
N ARG A 183 7.48 -13.08 -0.12
CA ARG A 183 7.69 -11.92 0.74
C ARG A 183 6.56 -11.76 1.76
N ALA A 184 5.30 -11.91 1.34
CA ALA A 184 4.14 -11.86 2.22
C ALA A 184 4.22 -12.92 3.32
N ASN A 185 4.56 -14.17 2.96
CA ASN A 185 4.71 -15.26 3.92
C ASN A 185 5.80 -14.97 4.96
N LEU A 186 6.90 -14.32 4.55
CA LEU A 186 7.99 -13.95 5.46
C LEU A 186 7.62 -12.84 6.45
N VAL A 187 6.78 -11.87 6.02
CA VAL A 187 6.56 -10.64 6.79
C VAL A 187 5.17 -10.53 7.42
N ALA A 188 4.18 -11.28 6.92
CA ALA A 188 2.78 -11.15 7.37
C ALA A 188 2.06 -12.51 7.52
N GLY A 189 2.69 -13.61 7.09
CA GLY A 189 2.12 -14.95 7.13
C GLY A 189 1.22 -15.29 5.96
N GLU A 190 0.96 -16.59 5.78
CA GLU A 190 0.23 -17.14 4.63
C GLU A 190 -1.24 -16.68 4.57
N MET A 191 -1.91 -16.60 5.72
CA MET A 191 -3.29 -16.16 5.81
C MET A 191 -3.45 -14.72 5.28
N PHE A 192 -2.52 -13.84 5.60
CA PHE A 192 -2.53 -12.46 5.13
C PHE A 192 -2.50 -12.39 3.59
N TYR A 193 -1.61 -13.17 2.97
CA TYR A 193 -1.53 -13.21 1.50
C TYR A 193 -2.84 -13.71 0.89
N SER A 194 -3.42 -14.78 1.43
CA SER A 194 -4.64 -15.39 0.90
C SER A 194 -5.85 -14.47 1.03
N VAL A 195 -6.01 -13.81 2.16
CA VAL A 195 -7.19 -12.98 2.45
C VAL A 195 -7.05 -11.60 1.82
N PHE A 196 -6.04 -10.82 2.20
CA PHE A 196 -5.96 -9.42 1.76
C PHE A 196 -5.49 -9.26 0.32
N TYR A 197 -4.50 -10.06 -0.09
CA TYR A 197 -3.98 -9.99 -1.43
C TYR A 197 -4.84 -10.76 -2.43
N GLY A 198 -5.34 -11.94 -2.04
CA GLY A 198 -6.12 -12.82 -2.90
C GLY A 198 -7.48 -12.22 -3.27
N ILE A 199 -8.26 -11.78 -2.30
CA ILE A 199 -9.60 -11.21 -2.51
C ILE A 199 -9.54 -10.00 -3.45
N SER A 200 -8.64 -9.06 -3.18
CA SER A 200 -8.48 -7.86 -4.00
C SER A 200 -7.99 -8.13 -5.43
N SER A 201 -7.44 -9.33 -5.71
CA SER A 201 -7.02 -9.71 -7.07
C SER A 201 -8.17 -9.85 -8.05
N HIS A 202 -9.35 -10.22 -7.59
CA HIS A 202 -10.52 -10.38 -8.46
C HIS A 202 -10.86 -9.06 -9.16
N SER A 203 -10.86 -7.96 -8.42
CA SER A 203 -11.19 -6.63 -8.96
C SER A 203 -10.12 -6.06 -9.90
N ILE A 204 -8.84 -6.47 -9.75
CA ILE A 204 -7.79 -6.05 -10.69
C ILE A 204 -7.92 -6.73 -12.04
N HIS A 205 -8.32 -7.99 -12.05
CA HIS A 205 -8.38 -8.79 -13.28
C HIS A 205 -9.76 -8.75 -13.97
N GLY A 206 -10.77 -8.09 -13.36
CA GLY A 206 -12.13 -8.00 -13.91
C GLY A 206 -12.72 -9.37 -14.21
N ASN A 207 -12.50 -10.35 -13.32
CA ASN A 207 -13.00 -11.69 -13.52
C ASN A 207 -14.53 -11.78 -13.32
N TRP A 208 -15.11 -12.94 -13.63
CA TRP A 208 -16.55 -13.14 -13.53
C TRP A 208 -17.11 -12.84 -12.13
N GLN A 209 -16.39 -13.15 -11.07
CA GLN A 209 -16.85 -12.87 -9.69
C GLN A 209 -16.94 -11.36 -9.43
N ASP A 210 -15.96 -10.59 -9.87
CA ASP A 210 -15.98 -9.14 -9.75
C ASP A 210 -17.14 -8.53 -10.54
N ILE A 211 -17.29 -8.96 -11.80
CA ILE A 211 -18.39 -8.51 -12.66
C ILE A 211 -19.74 -8.86 -12.05
N LEU A 212 -19.90 -10.10 -11.56
CA LEU A 212 -21.15 -10.57 -10.95
C LEU A 212 -21.54 -9.78 -9.70
N LEU A 213 -20.56 -9.46 -8.85
CA LEU A 213 -20.81 -8.79 -7.58
C LEU A 213 -21.05 -7.29 -7.74
N ASN A 214 -20.34 -6.66 -8.68
CA ASN A 214 -20.28 -5.22 -8.76
C ASN A 214 -21.04 -4.61 -9.96
N ASN A 215 -21.12 -5.34 -11.08
CA ASN A 215 -21.61 -4.79 -12.33
C ASN A 215 -22.90 -5.45 -12.83
N LEU A 216 -23.38 -6.48 -12.14
CA LEU A 216 -24.58 -7.20 -12.51
C LEU A 216 -25.56 -7.33 -11.32
N LYS A 217 -26.86 -7.35 -11.65
CA LYS A 217 -27.93 -7.72 -10.73
C LYS A 217 -28.59 -8.99 -11.26
N LYS A 218 -28.60 -10.05 -10.44
CA LYS A 218 -29.28 -11.29 -10.76
C LYS A 218 -30.79 -11.07 -10.73
N ILE A 219 -31.48 -11.42 -11.82
CA ILE A 219 -32.94 -11.46 -11.94
C ILE A 219 -33.39 -12.91 -12.23
N GLU A 220 -34.70 -13.16 -12.24
CA GLU A 220 -35.26 -14.51 -12.37
C GLU A 220 -34.76 -15.24 -13.63
N ASP A 221 -34.78 -14.57 -14.78
CA ASP A 221 -34.40 -15.16 -16.07
C ASP A 221 -33.08 -14.65 -16.64
N GLY A 222 -32.14 -14.15 -15.79
CA GLY A 222 -30.87 -13.65 -16.32
C GLY A 222 -30.17 -12.63 -15.43
N PHE A 223 -29.68 -11.60 -16.07
CA PHE A 223 -28.95 -10.51 -15.40
C PHE A 223 -29.33 -9.16 -16.00
N GLU A 224 -29.35 -8.15 -15.14
CA GLU A 224 -29.38 -6.74 -15.51
C GLU A 224 -28.03 -6.09 -15.24
N LEU A 225 -27.68 -5.07 -16.04
CA LEU A 225 -26.47 -4.27 -15.78
C LEU A 225 -26.70 -3.35 -14.59
N ASN A 226 -25.74 -3.36 -13.67
CA ASN A 226 -25.75 -2.49 -12.47
C ASN A 226 -24.76 -1.33 -12.67
N LEU A 227 -25.26 -0.11 -12.74
CA LEU A 227 -24.47 1.12 -12.86
C LEU A 227 -24.22 1.80 -11.51
N GLN A 228 -24.77 1.26 -10.42
CA GLN A 228 -24.62 1.83 -9.09
C GLN A 228 -23.36 1.30 -8.44
N TRP A 229 -22.63 2.17 -7.76
CA TRP A 229 -21.51 1.78 -6.92
C TRP A 229 -22.01 1.02 -5.68
N ASN A 230 -21.32 -0.06 -5.34
CA ASN A 230 -21.52 -0.73 -4.07
C ASN A 230 -20.82 0.06 -2.95
N ARG A 231 -21.48 0.16 -1.77
CA ARG A 231 -20.89 0.84 -0.62
C ARG A 231 -19.83 -0.03 0.05
N PRO A 232 -18.66 0.51 0.37
CA PRO A 232 -17.69 -0.18 1.22
C PRO A 232 -18.27 -0.49 2.60
N ARG A 233 -17.89 -1.63 3.15
CA ARG A 233 -18.18 -2.01 4.54
C ARG A 233 -16.93 -1.83 5.40
N PRO A 234 -17.05 -1.67 6.74
CA PRO A 234 -15.91 -1.43 7.63
C PRO A 234 -14.74 -2.40 7.45
N GLN A 235 -15.01 -3.68 7.22
CA GLN A 235 -13.99 -4.72 7.09
C GLN A 235 -12.96 -4.49 5.98
N ILE A 236 -13.31 -3.69 4.96
CA ILE A 236 -12.34 -3.41 3.87
C ILE A 236 -11.16 -2.56 4.37
N ILE A 237 -11.34 -1.86 5.50
CA ILE A 237 -10.35 -0.94 6.07
C ILE A 237 -9.36 -1.68 6.98
N ASP A 238 -9.76 -2.82 7.57
CA ASP A 238 -8.97 -3.58 8.56
C ASP A 238 -7.52 -3.80 8.12
N GLY A 239 -7.34 -4.32 6.92
CA GLY A 239 -6.02 -4.65 6.41
C GLY A 239 -5.11 -3.44 6.25
N ALA A 240 -5.66 -2.31 5.81
CA ALA A 240 -4.88 -1.08 5.66
C ALA A 240 -4.43 -0.54 7.03
N ILE A 241 -5.30 -0.56 8.05
CA ILE A 241 -4.97 -0.14 9.41
C ILE A 241 -3.85 -1.00 9.99
N ILE A 242 -4.01 -2.33 9.98
CA ILE A 242 -3.03 -3.27 10.53
C ILE A 242 -1.67 -3.09 9.87
N LEU A 243 -1.65 -3.01 8.52
CA LEU A 243 -0.41 -2.83 7.77
C LEU A 243 0.28 -1.50 8.07
N ASN A 244 -0.48 -0.41 8.15
CA ASN A 244 0.06 0.91 8.44
C ASN A 244 0.71 0.94 9.84
N LEU A 245 0.00 0.44 10.87
CA LEU A 245 0.51 0.40 12.25
C LEU A 245 1.77 -0.45 12.36
N ASP A 246 1.78 -1.62 11.72
CA ASP A 246 2.90 -2.54 11.74
C ASP A 246 4.14 -1.95 11.04
N ILE A 247 3.95 -1.29 9.88
CA ILE A 247 5.04 -0.61 9.17
C ILE A 247 5.61 0.54 10.00
N VAL A 248 4.74 1.38 10.59
CA VAL A 248 5.18 2.50 11.44
C VAL A 248 6.00 1.98 12.62
N LYS A 249 5.52 0.94 13.30
CA LYS A 249 6.23 0.30 14.42
C LYS A 249 7.60 -0.21 14.00
N ILE A 250 7.67 -1.04 12.95
CA ILE A 250 8.95 -1.60 12.46
C ILE A 250 9.90 -0.49 12.00
N PHE A 251 9.38 0.54 11.35
CA PHE A 251 10.19 1.68 10.92
C PHE A 251 10.81 2.41 12.12
N CYS A 252 10.04 2.67 13.17
CA CYS A 252 10.56 3.27 14.40
C CYS A 252 11.64 2.37 15.04
N GLU A 253 11.41 1.07 15.13
CA GLU A 253 12.34 0.10 15.71
C GLU A 253 13.64 -0.05 14.91
N ARG A 254 13.64 0.18 13.60
CA ARG A 254 14.80 -0.03 12.72
C ARG A 254 15.53 1.26 12.36
N GLU A 255 14.79 2.32 12.05
CA GLU A 255 15.34 3.53 11.45
C GLU A 255 15.40 4.73 12.42
N LEU A 256 14.70 4.65 13.58
CA LEU A 256 14.61 5.73 14.57
C LEU A 256 14.99 5.29 15.99
N GLN A 257 15.87 4.30 16.14
CA GLN A 257 16.20 3.66 17.43
C GLN A 257 16.63 4.61 18.56
N ASN A 258 17.24 5.74 18.22
CA ASN A 258 17.74 6.71 19.19
C ASN A 258 16.85 7.96 19.35
N ASP A 259 15.68 7.97 18.73
CA ASP A 259 14.74 9.08 18.79
C ASP A 259 13.71 8.85 19.90
N THR A 260 13.66 9.75 20.89
CA THR A 260 12.67 9.68 21.98
C THR A 260 11.23 9.75 21.48
N THR A 261 11.00 10.41 20.34
CA THR A 261 9.70 10.51 19.69
C THR A 261 9.26 9.17 19.11
N ALA A 262 10.21 8.33 18.66
CA ALA A 262 9.90 6.99 18.15
C ALA A 262 9.23 6.09 19.20
N SER A 263 9.68 6.15 20.46
CA SER A 263 9.06 5.40 21.56
C SER A 263 7.59 5.82 21.78
N LEU A 264 7.30 7.11 21.70
CA LEU A 264 5.95 7.64 21.81
C LEU A 264 5.08 7.19 20.63
N ILE A 265 5.62 7.17 19.41
CA ILE A 265 4.90 6.68 18.22
C ILE A 265 4.58 5.19 18.35
N ILE A 266 5.53 4.38 18.84
CA ILE A 266 5.30 2.94 19.08
C ILE A 266 4.19 2.72 20.11
N GLU A 267 4.15 3.51 21.18
CA GLU A 267 3.05 3.46 22.17
C GLU A 267 1.71 3.82 21.52
N LYS A 268 1.68 4.84 20.66
CA LYS A 268 0.47 5.20 19.91
C LYS A 268 0.03 4.08 18.96
N CYS A 269 0.96 3.44 18.26
CA CYS A 269 0.64 2.28 17.42
C CYS A 269 -0.01 1.17 18.24
N LYS A 270 0.48 0.90 19.45
CA LYS A 270 -0.13 -0.08 20.35
C LYS A 270 -1.55 0.33 20.74
N THR A 271 -1.75 1.56 21.22
CA THR A 271 -3.06 2.09 21.60
C THR A 271 -4.08 1.99 20.47
N LEU A 272 -3.69 2.39 19.25
CA LEU A 272 -4.57 2.31 18.08
C LEU A 272 -4.84 0.87 17.63
N ASN A 273 -3.88 -0.04 17.81
CA ASN A 273 -4.07 -1.45 17.50
C ASN A 273 -5.04 -2.12 18.50
N ASP A 274 -4.91 -1.83 19.79
CA ASP A 274 -5.84 -2.31 20.82
C ASP A 274 -7.26 -1.79 20.55
N TYR A 275 -7.40 -0.49 20.25
CA TYR A 275 -8.68 0.10 19.84
C TYR A 275 -9.26 -0.53 18.57
N HIS A 276 -8.44 -0.83 17.56
CA HIS A 276 -8.89 -1.53 16.36
C HIS A 276 -9.44 -2.91 16.68
N ALA A 277 -8.78 -3.67 17.56
CA ALA A 277 -9.23 -4.99 17.97
C ALA A 277 -10.61 -4.94 18.66
N ASP A 278 -10.82 -3.97 19.57
CA ASP A 278 -12.09 -3.75 20.26
C ASP A 278 -13.19 -3.31 19.29
N LEU A 279 -12.88 -2.40 18.37
CA LEU A 279 -13.80 -1.94 17.33
C LEU A 279 -14.25 -3.11 16.44
N THR A 280 -13.32 -3.95 15.99
CA THR A 280 -13.60 -5.14 15.16
C THR A 280 -14.48 -6.13 15.92
N GLN A 281 -14.16 -6.42 17.19
CA GLN A 281 -14.95 -7.35 18.01
C GLN A 281 -16.39 -6.85 18.21
N ASN A 282 -16.58 -5.56 18.47
CA ASN A 282 -17.90 -4.99 18.65
C ASN A 282 -18.69 -4.95 17.33
N HIS A 283 -18.04 -4.68 16.20
CA HIS A 283 -18.67 -4.74 14.89
C HIS A 283 -19.15 -6.17 14.56
N GLU A 284 -18.31 -7.18 14.78
CA GLU A 284 -18.70 -8.59 14.60
C GLU A 284 -19.91 -8.98 15.50
N LYS A 285 -19.89 -8.58 16.78
CA LYS A 285 -21.03 -8.80 17.69
C LYS A 285 -22.31 -8.09 17.20
N TRP A 286 -22.18 -6.91 16.62
CA TRP A 286 -23.32 -6.17 16.07
C TRP A 286 -23.90 -6.86 14.83
N MET A 287 -23.06 -7.37 13.94
CA MET A 287 -23.50 -8.10 12.72
C MET A 287 -24.23 -9.43 13.02
N LEU A 288 -24.00 -10.02 14.20
CA LEU A 288 -24.64 -11.26 14.62
C LEU A 288 -26.01 -11.06 15.29
N LYS A 289 -26.43 -9.82 15.56
CA LYS A 289 -27.74 -9.46 16.11
C LYS A 289 -28.80 -9.40 15.04
#